data_7e6c84b8e94ecee40de7688eaae8240d
#
_entry.id   7e6c84b8e94ecee40de7688eaae8240d
#
_cell.length_a   1.000
_cell.length_b   1.000
_cell.length_c   1.000
_cell.angle_alpha   90.00
_cell.angle_beta   90.00
_cell.angle_gamma   90.00
#
_symmetry.space_group_name_H-M   'P 1'
#
loop_
_entity.id
_entity.type
_entity.pdbx_description
1 polymer ?
#
loop_
_entity_poly.entity_id
_entity_poly.type
_entity_poly.pdbx_seq_one_letter_code
_entity_poly.pdbx_strand_id
1 'polypeptide(L)'
;LDDLFTDEFVKDVNNDALVNACKGNGTTYMYPISSAPFYMVINQKQWEEAGALEFVNQEGDRTWTTEDFEKALKALHEAGVNPGTLFCQGQGGDQGTRAFISNLYGAEIANADMTEYTMNSEAGVKGLETAQKWIQDGLLGNGVAYNGGSDIELFKTGSTSFTLCWGTSTQLVNQATLDENAITTLSLPFPSDDGVPALEYLVNGFCVFDNGDDTKAAAAKEFIKFVCDDETWGPKNVVRTGAFPVRASFGDLYAGNEEYKLLSGWTKYYAPYYNTMDGFANMRTEWWNMLQAVTNGDDVTAAVNAYVENSNAGMA
;
A
#
# COMPACT_ATOMS: atom_id res chain seq x y z
N LEU A 1 6.69 0.31 -25.17
CA LEU A 1 5.29 0.80 -25.28
C LEU A 1 5.22 2.33 -25.41
N ASP A 2 6.36 3.00 -25.68
CA ASP A 2 6.42 4.48 -25.77
C ASP A 2 5.46 5.04 -26.82
N ASP A 3 5.23 4.30 -27.89
CA ASP A 3 4.28 4.63 -28.97
C ASP A 3 2.80 4.70 -28.54
N LEU A 4 2.45 4.10 -27.40
CA LEU A 4 1.11 4.16 -26.81
C LEU A 4 0.92 5.36 -25.89
N PHE A 5 2.02 5.97 -25.42
CA PHE A 5 2.00 7.14 -24.52
C PHE A 5 1.94 8.44 -25.33
N THR A 6 0.85 8.60 -26.09
CA THR A 6 0.61 9.84 -26.84
C THR A 6 0.36 11.02 -25.91
N ASP A 7 0.55 12.24 -26.42
CA ASP A 7 0.24 13.48 -25.65
C ASP A 7 -1.21 13.50 -25.17
N GLU A 8 -2.14 12.95 -25.95
CA GLU A 8 -3.55 12.84 -25.59
C GLU A 8 -3.75 11.88 -24.41
N PHE A 9 -3.11 10.70 -24.45
CA PHE A 9 -3.16 9.75 -23.34
C PHE A 9 -2.56 10.33 -22.06
N VAL A 10 -1.34 10.89 -22.12
CA VAL A 10 -0.67 11.48 -20.95
C VAL A 10 -1.51 12.60 -20.33
N LYS A 11 -2.13 13.44 -21.17
CA LYS A 11 -3.03 14.51 -20.72
C LYS A 11 -4.29 13.95 -20.04
N ASP A 12 -4.83 12.84 -20.53
CA ASP A 12 -6.02 12.19 -19.95
C ASP A 12 -5.72 11.50 -18.61
N VAL A 13 -4.52 10.94 -18.45
CA VAL A 13 -4.08 10.40 -17.14
C VAL A 13 -4.02 11.51 -16.08
N ASN A 14 -3.63 12.73 -16.48
CA ASN A 14 -3.57 13.92 -15.63
C ASN A 14 -2.89 13.70 -14.25
N ASN A 15 -1.93 12.78 -14.19
CA ASN A 15 -1.15 12.47 -12.99
C ASN A 15 0.23 11.92 -13.41
N ASP A 16 1.25 12.75 -13.29
CA ASP A 16 2.62 12.41 -13.70
C ASP A 16 3.19 11.21 -12.91
N ALA A 17 2.79 11.04 -11.66
CA ALA A 17 3.23 9.91 -10.84
C ALA A 17 2.77 8.57 -11.45
N LEU A 18 1.53 8.48 -11.94
CA LEU A 18 0.99 7.29 -12.60
C LEU A 18 1.68 7.03 -13.95
N VAL A 19 1.99 8.07 -14.71
CA VAL A 19 2.75 7.96 -15.97
C VAL A 19 4.17 7.47 -15.70
N ASN A 20 4.84 8.03 -14.70
CA ASN A 20 6.22 7.68 -14.34
C ASN A 20 6.32 6.28 -13.76
N ALA A 21 5.32 5.82 -13.01
CA ALA A 21 5.25 4.46 -12.49
C ALA A 21 5.24 3.36 -13.58
N CYS A 22 4.95 3.73 -14.84
CA CYS A 22 4.97 2.80 -15.98
C CYS A 22 6.33 2.70 -16.67
N LYS A 23 7.33 3.48 -16.20
CA LYS A 23 8.63 3.62 -16.84
C LYS A 23 9.75 3.09 -15.95
N GLY A 24 10.80 2.59 -16.60
CA GLY A 24 12.07 2.26 -15.97
C GLY A 24 13.20 2.67 -16.93
N ASN A 25 14.24 3.31 -16.42
CA ASN A 25 15.39 3.76 -17.21
C ASN A 25 15.01 4.53 -18.50
N GLY A 26 13.95 5.36 -18.41
CA GLY A 26 13.47 6.18 -19.52
C GLY A 26 12.63 5.45 -20.59
N THR A 27 12.36 4.15 -20.41
CA THR A 27 11.57 3.31 -21.33
C THR A 27 10.23 2.96 -20.70
N THR A 28 9.16 2.96 -21.49
CA THR A 28 7.82 2.58 -21.03
C THR A 28 7.61 1.06 -21.17
N TYR A 29 7.45 0.39 -20.04
CA TYR A 29 7.26 -1.06 -19.97
C TYR A 29 5.81 -1.50 -19.82
N MET A 30 4.97 -0.66 -19.21
CA MET A 30 3.60 -1.02 -18.88
C MET A 30 2.61 0.03 -19.41
N TYR A 31 1.49 -0.43 -19.97
CA TYR A 31 0.35 0.44 -20.29
C TYR A 31 -0.69 0.32 -19.20
N PRO A 32 -0.99 1.41 -18.45
CA PRO A 32 -1.78 1.33 -17.24
C PRO A 32 -3.28 1.34 -17.52
N ILE A 33 -4.05 0.68 -16.65
CA ILE A 33 -5.52 0.72 -16.66
C ILE A 33 -6.08 1.28 -15.36
N SER A 34 -5.46 0.95 -14.22
CA SER A 34 -5.98 1.33 -12.91
C SER A 34 -4.88 1.55 -11.89
N SER A 35 -5.21 2.26 -10.81
CA SER A 35 -4.36 2.38 -9.62
C SER A 35 -5.20 2.19 -8.36
N ALA A 36 -4.54 1.80 -7.28
CA ALA A 36 -5.18 1.70 -5.97
C ALA A 36 -4.17 1.95 -4.85
N PRO A 37 -4.52 2.76 -3.83
CA PRO A 37 -3.69 2.94 -2.65
C PRO A 37 -3.73 1.70 -1.76
N PHE A 38 -2.63 1.47 -1.02
CA PHE A 38 -2.63 0.64 0.18
C PHE A 38 -2.98 1.51 1.38
N TYR A 39 -3.78 0.95 2.27
CA TYR A 39 -4.22 1.60 3.50
C TYR A 39 -4.48 0.54 4.58
N MET A 40 -4.66 0.97 5.80
CA MET A 40 -5.11 0.09 6.86
C MET A 40 -6.64 0.08 6.96
N VAL A 41 -7.18 -0.99 7.51
CA VAL A 41 -8.60 -1.08 7.81
C VAL A 41 -8.80 -1.60 9.23
N ILE A 42 -9.78 -1.05 9.91
CA ILE A 42 -10.15 -1.44 11.28
C ILE A 42 -11.52 -2.09 11.33
N ASN A 43 -11.73 -2.97 12.31
CA ASN A 43 -13.04 -3.46 12.72
C ASN A 43 -13.71 -2.39 13.59
N GLN A 44 -14.57 -1.58 12.98
CA GLN A 44 -15.15 -0.41 13.62
C GLN A 44 -15.85 -0.76 14.93
N LYS A 45 -16.59 -1.87 14.97
CA LYS A 45 -17.29 -2.30 16.17
C LYS A 45 -16.35 -2.62 17.34
N GLN A 46 -15.30 -3.39 17.09
CA GLN A 46 -14.30 -3.70 18.14
C GLN A 46 -13.60 -2.46 18.66
N TRP A 47 -13.30 -1.50 17.78
CA TRP A 47 -12.67 -0.25 18.14
C TRP A 47 -13.61 0.67 18.94
N GLU A 48 -14.89 0.71 18.57
CA GLU A 48 -15.91 1.47 19.32
C GLU A 48 -16.10 0.88 20.72
N GLU A 49 -16.28 -0.43 20.84
CA GLU A 49 -16.46 -1.14 22.11
C GLU A 49 -15.22 -1.00 23.04
N ALA A 50 -14.03 -0.87 22.48
CA ALA A 50 -12.78 -0.64 23.21
C ALA A 50 -12.53 0.84 23.57
N GLY A 51 -13.33 1.80 23.07
CA GLY A 51 -13.08 3.23 23.19
C GLY A 51 -11.93 3.75 22.31
N ALA A 52 -11.35 2.89 21.45
CA ALA A 52 -10.25 3.25 20.56
C ALA A 52 -10.68 4.17 19.42
N LEU A 53 -11.96 4.11 19.03
CA LEU A 53 -12.50 4.90 17.91
C LEU A 53 -12.51 6.42 18.21
N GLU A 54 -12.49 6.83 19.48
CA GLU A 54 -12.41 8.26 19.87
C GLU A 54 -11.08 8.95 19.43
N PHE A 55 -10.04 8.18 19.20
CA PHE A 55 -8.75 8.69 18.73
C PHE A 55 -8.64 8.71 17.19
N VAL A 56 -9.66 8.23 16.48
CA VAL A 56 -9.69 8.16 15.02
C VAL A 56 -10.41 9.37 14.44
N ASN A 57 -9.75 10.12 13.58
CA ASN A 57 -10.44 11.13 12.79
C ASN A 57 -11.33 10.45 11.75
N GLN A 58 -12.64 10.59 11.86
CA GLN A 58 -13.63 10.00 10.95
C GLN A 58 -14.11 10.98 9.86
N GLU A 59 -13.63 12.23 9.92
CA GLU A 59 -14.06 13.32 9.03
C GLU A 59 -13.05 13.58 7.92
N GLY A 60 -13.51 14.15 6.82
CA GLY A 60 -12.67 14.52 5.68
C GLY A 60 -11.89 13.33 5.13
N ASP A 61 -10.58 13.45 4.98
CA ASP A 61 -9.72 12.38 4.47
C ASP A 61 -9.35 11.34 5.53
N ARG A 62 -9.88 11.43 6.73
CA ARG A 62 -9.59 10.54 7.87
C ARG A 62 -8.11 10.46 8.23
N THR A 63 -7.35 11.52 7.95
CA THR A 63 -5.92 11.57 8.33
C THR A 63 -5.79 11.73 9.84
N TRP A 64 -4.78 11.09 10.41
CA TRP A 64 -4.56 11.04 11.85
C TRP A 64 -3.07 10.90 12.18
N THR A 65 -2.74 11.10 13.46
CA THR A 65 -1.35 11.13 13.88
C THR A 65 -0.86 9.79 14.44
N THR A 66 0.47 9.59 14.43
CA THR A 66 1.12 8.47 15.12
C THR A 66 0.80 8.47 16.61
N GLU A 67 0.70 9.66 17.24
CA GLU A 67 0.31 9.79 18.64
C GLU A 67 -1.13 9.30 18.89
N ASP A 68 -2.08 9.64 18.02
CA ASP A 68 -3.46 9.19 18.15
C ASP A 68 -3.58 7.69 17.91
N PHE A 69 -2.80 7.14 16.97
CA PHE A 69 -2.72 5.69 16.78
C PHE A 69 -2.21 4.98 18.04
N GLU A 70 -1.16 5.49 18.68
CA GLU A 70 -0.65 4.91 19.93
C GLU A 70 -1.71 4.95 21.05
N LYS A 71 -2.49 6.04 21.18
CA LYS A 71 -3.61 6.12 22.12
C LYS A 71 -4.67 5.06 21.83
N ALA A 72 -5.02 4.87 20.55
CA ALA A 72 -5.95 3.84 20.13
C ALA A 72 -5.43 2.43 20.47
N LEU A 73 -4.15 2.14 20.21
CA LEU A 73 -3.53 0.86 20.57
C LEU A 73 -3.61 0.59 22.09
N LYS A 74 -3.37 1.60 22.93
CA LYS A 74 -3.49 1.49 24.38
C LYS A 74 -4.92 1.18 24.82
N ALA A 75 -5.91 1.84 24.22
CA ALA A 75 -7.32 1.57 24.50
C ALA A 75 -7.72 0.13 24.11
N LEU A 76 -7.29 -0.36 22.94
CA LEU A 76 -7.49 -1.75 22.52
C LEU A 76 -6.87 -2.73 23.52
N HIS A 77 -5.63 -2.48 23.93
CA HIS A 77 -4.91 -3.32 24.88
C HIS A 77 -5.61 -3.37 26.26
N GLU A 78 -6.03 -2.22 26.80
CA GLU A 78 -6.76 -2.12 28.06
C GLU A 78 -8.12 -2.84 28.01
N ALA A 79 -8.77 -2.83 26.85
CA ALA A 79 -10.02 -3.56 26.62
C ALA A 79 -9.83 -5.07 26.35
N GLY A 80 -8.58 -5.54 26.22
CA GLY A 80 -8.27 -6.93 25.91
C GLY A 80 -8.59 -7.31 24.46
N VAL A 81 -8.65 -6.35 23.55
CA VAL A 81 -8.89 -6.56 22.11
C VAL A 81 -7.54 -6.83 21.42
N ASN A 82 -7.46 -7.90 20.65
CA ASN A 82 -6.25 -8.20 19.89
C ASN A 82 -6.01 -7.13 18.81
N PRO A 83 -4.84 -6.49 18.79
CA PRO A 83 -4.49 -5.54 17.75
C PRO A 83 -4.24 -6.26 16.41
N GLY A 84 -3.93 -5.50 15.37
CA GLY A 84 -3.33 -6.04 14.14
C GLY A 84 -1.90 -6.53 14.36
N THR A 85 -1.32 -7.14 13.33
CA THR A 85 0.04 -7.68 13.39
C THR A 85 1.01 -6.90 12.50
N LEU A 86 2.26 -6.79 12.91
CA LEU A 86 3.35 -6.43 12.01
C LEU A 86 3.85 -7.70 11.32
N PHE A 87 3.22 -8.10 10.23
CA PHE A 87 3.58 -9.33 9.52
C PHE A 87 4.93 -9.20 8.79
N CYS A 88 5.71 -10.27 8.79
CA CYS A 88 7.12 -10.26 8.41
C CYS A 88 7.51 -11.36 7.44
N GLN A 89 6.59 -12.00 6.73
CA GLN A 89 6.94 -13.09 5.80
C GLN A 89 6.40 -12.85 4.39
N GLY A 90 7.26 -13.14 3.41
CA GLY A 90 6.92 -13.16 1.99
C GLY A 90 6.62 -11.77 1.40
N GLN A 91 6.48 -11.72 0.09
CA GLN A 91 6.35 -10.46 -0.67
C GLN A 91 4.90 -10.06 -0.98
N GLY A 92 3.91 -10.78 -0.46
CA GLY A 92 2.50 -10.44 -0.64
C GLY A 92 2.02 -9.44 0.41
N GLY A 93 1.68 -8.21 -0.01
CA GLY A 93 1.16 -7.18 0.89
C GLY A 93 2.22 -6.38 1.66
N ASP A 94 3.49 -6.56 1.36
CA ASP A 94 4.60 -5.83 2.00
C ASP A 94 4.51 -4.31 1.86
N GLN A 95 3.79 -3.80 0.86
CA GLN A 95 3.45 -2.38 0.74
C GLN A 95 2.80 -1.83 2.01
N GLY A 96 1.93 -2.61 2.65
CA GLY A 96 1.27 -2.21 3.88
C GLY A 96 2.26 -1.97 5.02
N THR A 97 3.19 -2.90 5.24
CA THR A 97 4.20 -2.74 6.31
C THR A 97 5.22 -1.66 6.00
N ARG A 98 5.62 -1.48 4.71
CA ARG A 98 6.51 -0.39 4.31
C ARG A 98 5.84 0.96 4.53
N ALA A 99 4.63 1.14 4.02
CA ALA A 99 3.88 2.38 4.21
C ALA A 99 3.62 2.64 5.70
N PHE A 100 3.25 1.63 6.48
CA PHE A 100 3.03 1.81 7.92
C PHE A 100 4.28 2.32 8.63
N ILE A 101 5.41 1.63 8.51
CA ILE A 101 6.64 2.01 9.21
C ILE A 101 7.18 3.36 8.74
N SER A 102 7.20 3.61 7.43
CA SER A 102 7.71 4.87 6.89
C SER A 102 6.87 6.08 7.29
N ASN A 103 5.55 5.93 7.35
CA ASN A 103 4.65 7.02 7.73
C ASN A 103 4.81 7.44 9.21
N LEU A 104 5.09 6.52 10.13
CA LEU A 104 5.11 6.81 11.57
C LEU A 104 5.90 8.09 11.91
N TYR A 105 6.99 8.37 11.21
CA TYR A 105 7.81 9.57 11.42
C TYR A 105 8.36 10.18 10.12
N GLY A 106 7.70 9.93 8.98
CA GLY A 106 8.06 10.54 7.71
C GLY A 106 9.38 10.03 7.11
N ALA A 107 9.67 8.73 7.30
CA ALA A 107 10.83 8.11 6.66
C ALA A 107 10.58 7.88 5.17
N GLU A 108 11.66 7.94 4.38
CA GLU A 108 11.63 7.64 2.95
C GLU A 108 12.30 6.29 2.67
N ILE A 109 11.62 5.43 1.90
CA ILE A 109 12.17 4.12 1.49
C ILE A 109 13.34 4.31 0.51
N ALA A 110 13.25 5.30 -0.36
CA ALA A 110 14.27 5.65 -1.34
C ALA A 110 14.51 7.16 -1.37
N ASN A 111 15.69 7.58 -1.82
CA ASN A 111 15.98 8.98 -2.03
C ASN A 111 15.16 9.60 -3.16
N ALA A 112 15.11 10.94 -3.24
CA ALA A 112 14.30 11.67 -4.23
C ALA A 112 14.67 11.34 -5.69
N ASP A 113 15.94 10.99 -5.96
CA ASP A 113 16.43 10.64 -7.29
C ASP A 113 16.19 9.17 -7.66
N MET A 114 15.62 8.38 -6.77
CA MET A 114 15.37 6.94 -6.94
C MET A 114 16.64 6.13 -7.26
N THR A 115 17.74 6.48 -6.64
CA THR A 115 19.06 5.87 -6.84
C THR A 115 19.63 5.15 -5.62
N GLU A 116 18.97 5.29 -4.46
CA GLU A 116 19.38 4.66 -3.20
C GLU A 116 18.18 4.38 -2.30
N TYR A 117 18.24 3.26 -1.58
CA TYR A 117 17.33 2.97 -0.47
C TYR A 117 17.87 3.63 0.80
N THR A 118 17.01 4.32 1.58
CA THR A 118 17.43 5.28 2.61
C THR A 118 16.72 5.11 3.96
N MET A 119 16.09 3.96 4.20
CA MET A 119 15.28 3.71 5.41
C MET A 119 16.07 3.80 6.73
N ASN A 120 17.40 3.86 6.70
CA ASN A 120 18.25 4.04 7.88
C ASN A 120 18.42 5.51 8.32
N SER A 121 17.54 6.40 7.85
CA SER A 121 17.43 7.77 8.36
C SER A 121 16.99 7.77 9.85
N GLU A 122 17.16 8.89 10.55
CA GLU A 122 16.68 9.03 11.93
C GLU A 122 15.18 8.71 12.04
N ALA A 123 14.37 9.17 11.09
CA ALA A 123 12.94 8.89 11.02
C ALA A 123 12.64 7.39 10.85
N GLY A 124 13.39 6.71 9.99
CA GLY A 124 13.21 5.27 9.76
C GLY A 124 13.61 4.42 10.96
N VAL A 125 14.75 4.73 11.58
CA VAL A 125 15.16 4.10 12.85
C VAL A 125 14.09 4.29 13.90
N LYS A 126 13.62 5.52 14.11
CA LYS A 126 12.57 5.84 15.09
C LYS A 126 11.27 5.10 14.83
N GLY A 127 10.85 4.96 13.56
CA GLY A 127 9.66 4.20 13.17
C GLY A 127 9.77 2.73 13.56
N LEU A 128 10.89 2.11 13.27
CA LEU A 128 11.17 0.71 13.61
C LEU A 128 11.29 0.48 15.12
N GLU A 129 11.97 1.38 15.85
CA GLU A 129 12.08 1.31 17.31
C GLU A 129 10.70 1.44 17.99
N THR A 130 9.85 2.34 17.47
CA THR A 130 8.49 2.52 17.96
C THR A 130 7.65 1.26 17.74
N ALA A 131 7.70 0.67 16.56
CA ALA A 131 6.99 -0.57 16.26
C ALA A 131 7.51 -1.74 17.11
N GLN A 132 8.83 -1.87 17.29
CA GLN A 132 9.42 -2.88 18.17
C GLN A 132 8.94 -2.72 19.61
N LYS A 133 8.92 -1.47 20.11
CA LYS A 133 8.43 -1.17 21.43
C LYS A 133 6.95 -1.53 21.58
N TRP A 134 6.09 -1.18 20.64
CA TRP A 134 4.68 -1.56 20.68
C TRP A 134 4.47 -3.07 20.70
N ILE A 135 5.31 -3.84 19.98
CA ILE A 135 5.27 -5.31 20.04
C ILE A 135 5.68 -5.81 21.42
N GLN A 136 6.75 -5.27 22.01
CA GLN A 136 7.24 -5.64 23.34
C GLN A 136 6.24 -5.32 24.44
N ASP A 137 5.53 -4.19 24.31
CA ASP A 137 4.50 -3.74 25.24
C ASP A 137 3.14 -4.45 25.01
N GLY A 138 3.02 -5.30 23.98
CA GLY A 138 1.78 -5.99 23.63
C GLY A 138 0.71 -5.11 22.99
N LEU A 139 1.10 -3.92 22.52
CA LEU A 139 0.21 -2.98 21.82
C LEU A 139 0.05 -3.30 20.32
N LEU A 140 1.02 -3.98 19.75
CA LEU A 140 1.02 -4.45 18.35
C LEU A 140 1.32 -5.95 18.33
N GLY A 141 0.65 -6.70 17.49
CA GLY A 141 0.83 -8.13 17.40
C GLY A 141 2.19 -8.50 16.77
N ASN A 142 2.87 -9.49 17.36
CA ASN A 142 4.08 -10.07 16.77
C ASN A 142 3.70 -10.89 15.54
N GLY A 143 4.08 -10.41 14.37
CA GLY A 143 3.74 -11.00 13.08
C GLY A 143 4.86 -11.82 12.44
N VAL A 144 5.90 -12.22 13.19
CA VAL A 144 7.07 -12.96 12.64
C VAL A 144 6.69 -14.25 11.90
N ALA A 145 5.58 -14.88 12.27
CA ALA A 145 5.08 -16.11 11.63
C ALA A 145 4.08 -15.83 10.48
N TYR A 146 3.71 -14.59 10.23
CA TYR A 146 2.62 -14.23 9.33
C TYR A 146 3.11 -13.50 8.07
N ASN A 147 2.41 -13.72 6.97
CA ASN A 147 2.48 -12.92 5.74
C ASN A 147 1.20 -12.07 5.59
N GLY A 148 1.15 -11.22 4.57
CA GLY A 148 -0.01 -10.37 4.34
C GLY A 148 -1.32 -11.13 4.15
N GLY A 149 -1.30 -12.33 3.54
CA GLY A 149 -2.46 -13.19 3.44
C GLY A 149 -2.95 -13.68 4.80
N SER A 150 -2.03 -14.06 5.68
CA SER A 150 -2.37 -14.47 7.06
C SER A 150 -2.96 -13.31 7.87
N ASP A 151 -2.42 -12.09 7.70
CA ASP A 151 -2.93 -10.88 8.35
C ASP A 151 -4.38 -10.58 7.93
N ILE A 152 -4.67 -10.68 6.61
CA ILE A 152 -6.04 -10.57 6.09
C ILE A 152 -6.97 -11.64 6.69
N GLU A 153 -6.53 -12.90 6.78
CA GLU A 153 -7.34 -14.00 7.33
C GLU A 153 -7.68 -13.76 8.82
N LEU A 154 -6.71 -13.30 9.61
CA LEU A 154 -6.93 -12.97 11.03
C LEU A 154 -7.95 -11.82 11.18
N PHE A 155 -7.84 -10.80 10.35
CA PHE A 155 -8.74 -9.65 10.38
C PHE A 155 -10.18 -10.05 10.00
N LYS A 156 -10.38 -10.70 8.85
CA LYS A 156 -11.72 -11.01 8.34
C LYS A 156 -12.48 -12.06 9.18
N THR A 157 -11.78 -12.75 10.09
CA THR A 157 -12.39 -13.62 11.10
C THR A 157 -12.64 -12.92 12.44
N GLY A 158 -12.26 -11.65 12.57
CA GLY A 158 -12.36 -10.88 13.81
C GLY A 158 -11.33 -11.27 14.88
N SER A 159 -10.32 -12.08 14.50
CA SER A 159 -9.25 -12.48 15.41
C SER A 159 -8.29 -11.35 15.74
N THR A 160 -8.13 -10.39 14.82
CA THR A 160 -7.45 -9.10 15.03
C THR A 160 -8.38 -7.95 14.69
N SER A 161 -8.17 -6.79 15.30
CA SER A 161 -9.05 -5.63 15.19
C SER A 161 -8.70 -4.69 14.05
N PHE A 162 -7.52 -4.85 13.43
CA PHE A 162 -7.12 -4.13 12.23
C PHE A 162 -6.13 -4.96 11.39
N THR A 163 -5.93 -4.57 10.15
CA THR A 163 -4.91 -5.12 9.26
C THR A 163 -4.15 -4.01 8.54
N LEU A 164 -2.86 -4.23 8.29
CA LEU A 164 -1.99 -3.35 7.50
C LEU A 164 -1.95 -3.75 6.02
N CYS A 165 -2.59 -4.87 5.64
CA CYS A 165 -2.58 -5.41 4.28
C CYS A 165 -3.95 -5.26 3.62
N TRP A 166 -4.35 -4.02 3.28
CA TRP A 166 -5.66 -3.78 2.71
C TRP A 166 -5.63 -2.84 1.52
N GLY A 167 -6.63 -2.96 0.68
CA GLY A 167 -6.89 -2.13 -0.47
C GLY A 167 -8.31 -2.38 -1.00
N THR A 168 -8.76 -1.59 -1.96
CA THR A 168 -10.11 -1.66 -2.51
C THR A 168 -10.45 -3.03 -3.12
N SER A 169 -9.48 -3.65 -3.81
CA SER A 169 -9.65 -5.01 -4.36
C SER A 169 -9.78 -6.06 -3.25
N THR A 170 -9.04 -5.91 -2.14
CA THR A 170 -9.12 -6.79 -0.97
C THR A 170 -10.50 -6.67 -0.31
N GLN A 171 -11.01 -5.45 -0.18
CA GLN A 171 -12.38 -5.20 0.31
C GLN A 171 -13.41 -5.93 -0.56
N LEU A 172 -13.33 -5.74 -1.87
CA LEU A 172 -14.29 -6.31 -2.83
C LEU A 172 -14.36 -7.84 -2.73
N VAL A 173 -13.21 -8.52 -2.69
CA VAL A 173 -13.17 -9.99 -2.70
C VAL A 173 -13.50 -10.61 -1.34
N ASN A 174 -13.38 -9.86 -0.24
CA ASN A 174 -13.64 -10.36 1.11
C ASN A 174 -15.00 -9.89 1.70
N GLN A 175 -15.76 -9.05 0.99
CA GLN A 175 -17.00 -8.45 1.51
C GLN A 175 -17.97 -9.50 2.05
N ALA A 176 -18.20 -10.60 1.34
CA ALA A 176 -19.09 -11.65 1.79
C ALA A 176 -18.65 -12.29 3.13
N THR A 177 -17.35 -12.52 3.29
CA THR A 177 -16.81 -13.08 4.55
C THR A 177 -16.89 -12.07 5.70
N LEU A 178 -16.67 -10.79 5.43
CA LEU A 178 -16.84 -9.72 6.42
C LEU A 178 -18.30 -9.64 6.90
N ASP A 179 -19.26 -9.72 5.97
CA ASP A 179 -20.70 -9.71 6.28
C ASP A 179 -21.09 -10.93 7.11
N GLU A 180 -20.63 -12.14 6.75
CA GLU A 180 -20.85 -13.38 7.51
C GLU A 180 -20.33 -13.31 8.94
N ASN A 181 -19.21 -12.63 9.16
CA ASN A 181 -18.59 -12.43 10.47
C ASN A 181 -19.06 -11.15 11.19
N ALA A 182 -20.04 -10.43 10.63
CA ALA A 182 -20.57 -9.17 11.16
C ALA A 182 -19.47 -8.10 11.42
N ILE A 183 -18.47 -8.03 10.54
CA ILE A 183 -17.38 -7.05 10.61
C ILE A 183 -17.73 -5.85 9.74
N THR A 184 -17.90 -4.71 10.38
CA THR A 184 -17.98 -3.41 9.71
C THR A 184 -16.58 -2.81 9.63
N THR A 185 -16.12 -2.54 8.41
CA THR A 185 -14.80 -1.96 8.15
C THR A 185 -14.84 -0.44 8.13
N LEU A 186 -13.79 0.20 8.65
CA LEU A 186 -13.50 1.61 8.44
C LEU A 186 -12.10 1.72 7.83
N SER A 187 -12.01 2.25 6.61
CA SER A 187 -10.74 2.49 5.92
C SER A 187 -10.06 3.73 6.49
N LEU A 188 -8.78 3.61 6.80
CA LEU A 188 -7.95 4.69 7.34
C LEU A 188 -6.63 4.75 6.58
N PRO A 189 -6.10 5.94 6.25
CA PRO A 189 -4.72 6.04 5.82
C PRO A 189 -3.79 5.62 6.97
N PHE A 190 -2.54 5.27 6.66
CA PHE A 190 -1.58 4.99 7.72
C PHE A 190 -1.35 6.25 8.57
N PRO A 191 -1.21 6.09 9.89
CA PRO A 191 -0.93 7.22 10.78
C PRO A 191 0.43 7.83 10.44
N SER A 192 0.57 9.14 10.54
CA SER A 192 1.80 9.87 10.26
C SER A 192 2.10 10.90 11.34
N ASP A 193 3.37 11.30 11.47
CA ASP A 193 3.81 12.21 12.53
C ASP A 193 3.10 13.57 12.47
N ASP A 194 2.90 14.07 11.26
CA ASP A 194 2.29 15.37 10.97
C ASP A 194 0.81 15.29 10.52
N GLY A 195 0.23 14.11 10.48
CA GLY A 195 -1.12 13.88 9.97
C GLY A 195 -1.25 13.94 8.44
N VAL A 196 -0.12 13.90 7.70
CA VAL A 196 -0.11 13.88 6.23
C VAL A 196 0.50 12.56 5.75
N PRO A 197 -0.33 11.55 5.39
CA PRO A 197 0.18 10.24 5.02
C PRO A 197 0.86 10.25 3.65
N ALA A 198 1.88 9.40 3.49
CA ALA A 198 2.48 9.05 2.21
C ALA A 198 2.07 7.61 1.86
N LEU A 199 1.13 7.45 0.92
CA LEU A 199 0.54 6.15 0.63
C LEU A 199 1.32 5.42 -0.46
N GLU A 200 1.70 4.18 -0.20
CA GLU A 200 2.06 3.26 -1.27
C GLU A 200 0.84 2.90 -2.10
N TYR A 201 1.06 2.66 -3.37
CA TYR A 201 0.00 2.32 -4.32
C TYR A 201 0.51 1.33 -5.36
N LEU A 202 -0.41 0.70 -6.06
CA LEU A 202 -0.11 -0.06 -7.26
C LEU A 202 -0.70 0.63 -8.48
N VAL A 203 0.06 0.58 -9.56
CA VAL A 203 -0.44 0.84 -10.91
C VAL A 203 -0.54 -0.51 -11.61
N ASN A 204 -1.74 -0.85 -12.04
CA ASN A 204 -2.00 -2.10 -12.75
C ASN A 204 -2.10 -1.80 -14.24
N GLY A 205 -1.54 -2.71 -15.05
CA GLY A 205 -1.52 -2.53 -16.49
C GLY A 205 -1.02 -3.77 -17.21
N PHE A 206 -0.71 -3.58 -18.48
CA PHE A 206 -0.27 -4.65 -19.37
C PHE A 206 1.12 -4.37 -19.93
N CYS A 207 1.94 -5.41 -19.97
CA CYS A 207 3.25 -5.40 -20.62
C CYS A 207 3.20 -6.25 -21.88
N VAL A 208 4.03 -5.92 -22.87
CA VAL A 208 4.26 -6.75 -24.05
C VAL A 208 5.70 -7.25 -24.02
N PHE A 209 5.86 -8.57 -23.91
CA PHE A 209 7.17 -9.19 -23.98
C PHE A 209 7.56 -9.43 -25.43
N ASP A 210 8.77 -9.01 -25.80
CA ASP A 210 9.32 -9.27 -27.11
C ASP A 210 9.61 -10.77 -27.29
N ASN A 211 9.01 -11.35 -28.31
CA ASN A 211 9.24 -12.75 -28.70
C ASN A 211 9.81 -12.87 -30.13
N GLY A 212 10.26 -11.75 -30.71
CA GLY A 212 10.79 -11.67 -32.06
C GLY A 212 9.74 -11.70 -33.19
N ASP A 213 8.46 -11.46 -32.86
CA ASP A 213 7.34 -11.44 -33.82
C ASP A 213 6.60 -10.10 -33.75
N ASP A 214 6.97 -9.18 -34.64
CA ASP A 214 6.38 -7.84 -34.69
C ASP A 214 4.86 -7.84 -34.94
N THR A 215 4.34 -8.85 -35.66
CA THR A 215 2.90 -8.98 -35.92
C THR A 215 2.15 -9.29 -34.60
N LYS A 216 2.69 -10.18 -33.80
CA LYS A 216 2.11 -10.48 -32.47
C LYS A 216 2.22 -9.31 -31.51
N ALA A 217 3.36 -8.62 -31.52
CA ALA A 217 3.54 -7.42 -30.71
C ALA A 217 2.53 -6.32 -31.07
N ALA A 218 2.30 -6.08 -32.37
CA ALA A 218 1.29 -5.13 -32.84
C ALA A 218 -0.13 -5.54 -32.42
N ALA A 219 -0.49 -6.82 -32.60
CA ALA A 219 -1.79 -7.34 -32.17
C ALA A 219 -2.00 -7.24 -30.65
N ALA A 220 -0.95 -7.48 -29.86
CA ALA A 220 -0.99 -7.31 -28.40
C ALA A 220 -1.25 -5.85 -28.01
N LYS A 221 -0.61 -4.88 -28.67
CA LYS A 221 -0.85 -3.45 -28.43
C LYS A 221 -2.30 -3.04 -28.75
N GLU A 222 -2.85 -3.52 -29.86
CA GLU A 222 -4.26 -3.26 -30.19
C GLU A 222 -5.22 -3.88 -29.16
N PHE A 223 -4.91 -5.08 -28.67
CA PHE A 223 -5.70 -5.70 -27.60
C PHE A 223 -5.63 -4.89 -26.31
N ILE A 224 -4.43 -4.42 -25.92
CA ILE A 224 -4.24 -3.58 -24.73
C ILE A 224 -5.07 -2.30 -24.84
N LYS A 225 -5.01 -1.60 -25.97
CA LYS A 225 -5.84 -0.40 -26.22
C LYS A 225 -7.32 -0.71 -26.10
N PHE A 226 -7.79 -1.82 -26.68
CA PHE A 226 -9.18 -2.22 -26.52
C PHE A 226 -9.57 -2.45 -25.07
N VAL A 227 -8.75 -3.15 -24.29
CA VAL A 227 -9.06 -3.46 -22.88
C VAL A 227 -9.00 -2.22 -21.98
N CYS A 228 -8.06 -1.31 -22.27
CA CYS A 228 -7.78 -0.15 -21.39
C CYS A 228 -8.50 1.12 -21.82
N ASP A 229 -8.69 1.35 -23.15
CA ASP A 229 -9.11 2.63 -23.70
C ASP A 229 -10.54 2.65 -24.24
N ASP A 230 -11.12 1.48 -24.53
CA ASP A 230 -12.50 1.42 -25.04
C ASP A 230 -13.48 2.06 -24.06
N GLU A 231 -14.27 3.01 -24.52
CA GLU A 231 -15.20 3.79 -23.69
C GLU A 231 -16.24 2.94 -22.94
N THR A 232 -16.50 1.73 -23.42
CA THR A 232 -17.44 0.79 -22.78
C THR A 232 -16.73 -0.22 -21.89
N TRP A 233 -15.64 -0.80 -22.35
CA TRP A 233 -14.97 -1.90 -21.66
C TRP A 233 -13.89 -1.43 -20.66
N GLY A 234 -13.18 -0.37 -20.98
CA GLY A 234 -12.17 0.18 -20.06
C GLY A 234 -12.75 0.48 -18.67
N PRO A 235 -13.79 1.30 -18.54
CA PRO A 235 -14.46 1.55 -17.26
C PRO A 235 -14.96 0.28 -16.55
N LYS A 236 -15.56 -0.66 -17.29
CA LYS A 236 -16.05 -1.92 -16.72
C LYS A 236 -14.92 -2.81 -16.21
N ASN A 237 -13.78 -2.82 -16.90
CA ASN A 237 -12.62 -3.58 -16.46
C ASN A 237 -12.04 -3.00 -15.17
N VAL A 238 -11.94 -1.68 -15.05
CA VAL A 238 -11.54 -1.01 -13.82
C VAL A 238 -12.45 -1.38 -12.65
N VAL A 239 -13.76 -1.22 -12.80
CA VAL A 239 -14.75 -1.52 -11.75
C VAL A 239 -14.66 -2.97 -11.28
N ARG A 240 -14.43 -3.93 -12.18
CA ARG A 240 -14.26 -5.34 -11.83
C ARG A 240 -13.08 -5.63 -10.90
N THR A 241 -12.05 -4.79 -10.93
CA THR A 241 -10.89 -4.92 -10.04
C THR A 241 -11.08 -4.21 -8.71
N GLY A 242 -12.11 -3.38 -8.57
CA GLY A 242 -12.31 -2.52 -7.42
C GLY A 242 -11.31 -1.37 -7.31
N ALA A 243 -10.48 -1.15 -8.34
CA ALA A 243 -9.46 -0.10 -8.36
C ALA A 243 -9.99 1.20 -9.00
N PHE A 244 -9.17 2.24 -9.03
CA PHE A 244 -9.51 3.53 -9.62
C PHE A 244 -8.93 3.67 -11.03
N PRO A 245 -9.65 4.35 -11.96
CA PRO A 245 -9.16 4.53 -13.31
C PRO A 245 -7.93 5.44 -13.31
N VAL A 246 -6.98 5.15 -14.20
CA VAL A 246 -5.88 6.09 -14.47
C VAL A 246 -6.31 7.20 -15.42
N ARG A 247 -7.36 6.99 -16.20
CA ARG A 247 -7.89 7.95 -17.17
C ARG A 247 -8.96 8.85 -16.56
N ALA A 248 -8.75 10.16 -16.58
CA ALA A 248 -9.70 11.15 -16.08
C ALA A 248 -11.00 11.15 -16.91
N SER A 249 -10.93 10.83 -18.21
CA SER A 249 -12.08 10.74 -19.12
C SER A 249 -13.11 9.69 -18.71
N PHE A 250 -12.73 8.69 -17.91
CA PHE A 250 -13.68 7.70 -17.40
C PHE A 250 -14.61 8.25 -16.30
N GLY A 251 -14.28 9.41 -15.73
CA GLY A 251 -15.08 10.05 -14.70
C GLY A 251 -15.18 9.27 -13.40
N ASP A 252 -16.24 9.54 -12.63
CA ASP A 252 -16.52 8.86 -11.37
C ASP A 252 -17.22 7.52 -11.63
N LEU A 253 -16.45 6.44 -11.59
CA LEU A 253 -16.96 5.09 -11.80
C LEU A 253 -17.72 4.52 -10.60
N TYR A 254 -17.62 5.17 -9.46
CA TYR A 254 -18.23 4.73 -8.20
C TYR A 254 -19.24 5.73 -7.66
N ALA A 255 -19.92 6.46 -8.55
CA ALA A 255 -20.93 7.45 -8.18
C ALA A 255 -21.97 6.84 -7.22
N GLY A 256 -22.17 7.51 -6.07
CA GLY A 256 -23.06 7.05 -5.01
C GLY A 256 -22.42 6.09 -4.00
N ASN A 257 -21.14 5.76 -4.11
CA ASN A 257 -20.37 5.05 -3.08
C ASN A 257 -19.41 6.04 -2.39
N GLU A 258 -19.82 6.58 -1.25
CA GLU A 258 -19.05 7.62 -0.53
C GLU A 258 -17.69 7.09 -0.03
N GLU A 259 -17.57 5.81 0.30
CA GLU A 259 -16.29 5.22 0.70
C GLU A 259 -15.30 5.19 -0.48
N TYR A 260 -15.72 4.72 -1.65
CA TYR A 260 -14.85 4.72 -2.84
C TYR A 260 -14.52 6.13 -3.32
N LYS A 261 -15.43 7.08 -3.17
CA LYS A 261 -15.16 8.49 -3.46
C LYS A 261 -14.08 9.07 -2.55
N LEU A 262 -14.15 8.75 -1.25
CA LEU A 262 -13.11 9.11 -0.29
C LEU A 262 -11.76 8.51 -0.68
N LEU A 263 -11.71 7.19 -0.90
CA LEU A 263 -10.49 6.47 -1.25
C LEU A 263 -9.88 6.96 -2.57
N SER A 264 -10.70 7.31 -3.55
CA SER A 264 -10.26 7.96 -4.80
C SER A 264 -9.58 9.30 -4.53
N GLY A 265 -10.06 10.08 -3.56
CA GLY A 265 -9.46 11.33 -3.11
C GLY A 265 -8.08 11.18 -2.47
N TRP A 266 -7.72 9.98 -1.99
CA TRP A 266 -6.41 9.71 -1.39
C TRP A 266 -5.27 9.59 -2.41
N THR A 267 -5.55 9.57 -3.70
CA THR A 267 -4.52 9.60 -4.75
C THR A 267 -3.58 10.81 -4.63
N LYS A 268 -4.02 11.89 -4.01
CA LYS A 268 -3.19 13.08 -3.69
C LYS A 268 -2.08 12.79 -2.66
N TYR A 269 -2.18 11.69 -1.93
CA TYR A 269 -1.22 11.24 -0.93
C TYR A 269 -0.27 10.15 -1.46
N TYR A 270 -0.29 9.85 -2.76
CA TYR A 270 0.61 8.87 -3.34
C TYR A 270 2.06 9.27 -3.14
N ALA A 271 2.82 8.38 -2.51
CA ALA A 271 4.25 8.52 -2.30
C ALA A 271 5.05 8.39 -3.62
N PRO A 272 6.32 8.77 -3.66
CA PRO A 272 7.19 8.46 -4.78
C PRO A 272 7.21 6.96 -5.10
N TYR A 273 7.09 6.60 -6.40
CA TYR A 273 6.94 5.21 -6.84
C TYR A 273 8.30 4.54 -7.06
N TYR A 274 8.87 3.98 -6.01
CA TYR A 274 10.18 3.32 -6.05
C TYR A 274 10.13 1.85 -6.52
N ASN A 275 8.95 1.32 -6.85
CA ASN A 275 8.78 -0.08 -7.29
C ASN A 275 9.47 -0.39 -8.62
N THR A 276 9.88 0.63 -9.38
CA THR A 276 10.63 0.49 -10.64
C THR A 276 12.13 0.66 -10.48
N MET A 277 12.63 0.85 -9.26
CA MET A 277 14.07 0.94 -9.00
C MET A 277 14.76 -0.39 -9.25
N ASP A 278 16.01 -0.32 -9.69
CA ASP A 278 16.87 -1.49 -9.76
C ASP A 278 16.97 -2.16 -8.38
N GLY A 279 17.11 -3.46 -8.36
CA GLY A 279 17.18 -4.21 -7.10
C GLY A 279 15.88 -4.29 -6.28
N PHE A 280 14.74 -3.79 -6.78
CA PHE A 280 13.47 -3.77 -6.02
C PHE A 280 13.08 -5.15 -5.45
N ALA A 281 13.24 -6.23 -6.20
CA ALA A 281 12.94 -7.57 -5.71
C ALA A 281 13.87 -7.99 -4.56
N ASN A 282 15.16 -7.61 -4.61
CA ASN A 282 16.12 -7.84 -3.53
C ASN A 282 15.77 -6.99 -2.30
N MET A 283 15.49 -5.70 -2.48
CA MET A 283 15.06 -4.82 -1.39
C MET A 283 13.87 -5.40 -0.62
N ARG A 284 12.87 -5.97 -1.31
CA ARG A 284 11.72 -6.61 -0.67
C ARG A 284 12.11 -7.82 0.19
N THR A 285 13.11 -8.58 -0.23
CA THR A 285 13.65 -9.68 0.58
C THR A 285 14.35 -9.14 1.83
N GLU A 286 15.18 -8.11 1.67
CA GLU A 286 15.88 -7.48 2.80
C GLU A 286 14.90 -6.78 3.76
N TRP A 287 13.77 -6.26 3.25
CA TRP A 287 12.69 -5.72 4.10
C TRP A 287 12.17 -6.77 5.10
N TRP A 288 11.92 -8.01 4.63
CA TRP A 288 11.49 -9.10 5.52
C TRP A 288 12.56 -9.50 6.53
N ASN A 289 13.81 -9.60 6.09
CA ASN A 289 14.92 -9.93 6.96
C ASN A 289 15.03 -8.90 8.10
N MET A 290 14.94 -7.62 7.77
CA MET A 290 14.96 -6.52 8.74
C MET A 290 13.75 -6.59 9.69
N LEU A 291 12.53 -6.70 9.17
CA LEU A 291 11.33 -6.75 10.01
C LEU A 291 11.33 -7.95 10.96
N GLN A 292 11.81 -9.11 10.50
CA GLN A 292 11.94 -10.29 11.38
C GLN A 292 12.93 -10.05 12.50
N ALA A 293 14.09 -9.46 12.23
CA ALA A 293 15.07 -9.09 13.24
C ALA A 293 14.47 -8.10 14.25
N VAL A 294 13.85 -7.04 13.78
CA VAL A 294 13.20 -6.01 14.62
C VAL A 294 12.09 -6.64 15.48
N THR A 295 11.22 -7.46 14.89
CA THR A 295 10.10 -8.10 15.59
C THR A 295 10.57 -9.11 16.63
N ASN A 296 11.73 -9.75 16.43
CA ASN A 296 12.37 -10.64 17.40
C ASN A 296 13.12 -9.89 18.52
N GLY A 297 13.26 -8.57 18.43
CA GLY A 297 13.89 -7.73 19.45
C GLY A 297 15.38 -7.49 19.24
N ASP A 298 15.89 -7.74 18.03
CA ASP A 298 17.27 -7.43 17.68
C ASP A 298 17.51 -5.92 17.63
N ASP A 299 18.78 -5.50 17.57
CA ASP A 299 19.16 -4.09 17.47
C ASP A 299 18.65 -3.46 16.18
N VAL A 300 17.75 -2.47 16.31
CA VAL A 300 17.06 -1.82 15.19
C VAL A 300 18.05 -1.12 14.27
N THR A 301 19.02 -0.39 14.82
CA THR A 301 20.01 0.34 14.02
C THR A 301 20.85 -0.62 13.18
N ALA A 302 21.29 -1.73 13.76
CA ALA A 302 22.03 -2.75 13.02
C ALA A 302 21.18 -3.40 11.92
N ALA A 303 19.93 -3.74 12.22
CA ALA A 303 19.00 -4.36 11.27
C ALA A 303 18.70 -3.44 10.07
N VAL A 304 18.40 -2.16 10.30
CA VAL A 304 18.09 -1.22 9.21
C VAL A 304 19.32 -0.85 8.38
N ASN A 305 20.51 -0.76 9.00
CA ASN A 305 21.74 -0.53 8.24
C ASN A 305 22.06 -1.72 7.31
N ALA A 306 21.90 -2.94 7.80
CA ALA A 306 22.05 -4.14 6.96
C ALA A 306 21.04 -4.17 5.80
N TYR A 307 19.78 -3.80 6.07
CA TYR A 307 18.75 -3.66 5.03
C TYR A 307 19.18 -2.68 3.94
N VAL A 308 19.62 -1.47 4.31
CA VAL A 308 20.02 -0.43 3.34
C VAL A 308 21.27 -0.86 2.57
N GLU A 309 22.29 -1.40 3.25
CA GLU A 309 23.52 -1.88 2.60
C GLU A 309 23.22 -2.98 1.58
N ASN A 310 22.47 -4.01 1.97
CA ASN A 310 22.15 -5.14 1.10
C ASN A 310 21.21 -4.75 -0.05
N SER A 311 20.25 -3.87 0.21
CA SER A 311 19.33 -3.37 -0.83
C SER A 311 20.07 -2.58 -1.90
N ASN A 312 20.97 -1.68 -1.49
CA ASN A 312 21.78 -0.88 -2.42
C ASN A 312 22.84 -1.73 -3.16
N ALA A 313 23.41 -2.74 -2.50
CA ALA A 313 24.31 -3.69 -3.18
C ALA A 313 23.58 -4.51 -4.27
N GLY A 314 22.28 -4.73 -4.13
CA GLY A 314 21.45 -5.43 -5.11
C GLY A 314 21.01 -4.59 -6.30
N MET A 315 21.36 -3.30 -6.36
CA MET A 315 21.05 -2.39 -7.48
C MET A 315 22.13 -2.44 -8.59
N ALA A 316 23.24 -3.14 -8.40
CA ALA A 316 24.39 -3.19 -9.31
C ALA A 316 24.21 -4.18 -10.48
#